data_b932e8cbee4a5a79273b6315b6f3b89a
#
_entry.id   b932e8cbee4a5a79273b6315b6f3b89a
#
_cell.length_a   1.000
_cell.length_b   1.000
_cell.length_c   1.000
_cell.angle_alpha   90.00
_cell.angle_beta   90.00
_cell.angle_gamma   90.00
#
_symmetry.space_group_name_H-M   'P 1'
#
loop_
_entity.id
_entity.type
_entity.pdbx_description
1 polymer ?
#
loop_
_entity_poly.entity_id
_entity_poly.type
_entity_poly.pdbx_seq_one_letter_code
_entity_poly.pdbx_strand_id
1 'polypeptide(L)'
;MKKSFFVALFVALSASSFAGRVDTVLVHSRAMGKDIKAVVITPTPSRKMRDARYPVVYLLHGASANCKYYLEKVKPTLPEIADRLGFIFVTPDALNSWYLDSPVRKNYKYETFVSSELVNYIDSAYNTIPEKKGRAITGLSMGGHGALYLAFRHKDIYGACGSMSGGVDIRPFPRNWELPYDLGEYAAHKKDWDAHTVVNQIGRIEDGDLAIAIDCGEGDFFLEVNKSLHERLLGRKIGHDFTTRPGGHDPAYWKNSLDYQLLFFKKYFERSGIK
;
A
#
# COMPACT_ATOMS: atom_id res chain seq x y z
N MET A 1 15.24 1.23 71.80
CA MET A 1 15.27 0.57 70.46
C MET A 1 14.43 1.43 69.49
N LYS A 2 15.10 2.23 68.62
CA LYS A 2 14.44 3.07 67.59
C LYS A 2 14.31 2.26 66.30
N LYS A 3 13.10 1.99 65.89
CA LYS A 3 12.83 1.32 64.59
C LYS A 3 12.80 2.40 63.49
N SER A 4 13.81 2.40 62.59
CA SER A 4 13.83 3.22 61.40
C SER A 4 12.98 2.55 60.31
N PHE A 5 11.92 3.24 59.88
CA PHE A 5 11.13 2.85 58.74
C PHE A 5 11.80 3.42 57.45
N PHE A 6 12.31 2.56 56.62
CA PHE A 6 12.74 2.93 55.25
C PHE A 6 11.51 2.95 54.35
N VAL A 7 11.11 4.12 53.88
CA VAL A 7 10.09 4.27 52.83
C VAL A 7 10.83 4.23 51.48
N ALA A 8 10.69 3.13 50.74
CA ALA A 8 11.18 3.03 49.37
C ALA A 8 10.22 3.80 48.44
N LEU A 9 10.71 4.94 47.95
CA LEU A 9 9.98 5.73 46.95
C LEU A 9 10.13 5.05 45.55
N PHE A 10 9.10 4.32 45.14
CA PHE A 10 9.01 3.83 43.77
C PHE A 10 8.67 5.00 42.81
N VAL A 11 9.68 5.54 42.15
CA VAL A 11 9.46 6.44 41.00
C VAL A 11 9.05 5.58 39.82
N ALA A 12 7.77 5.53 39.53
CA ALA A 12 7.26 4.98 38.28
C ALA A 12 7.67 5.94 37.14
N LEU A 13 8.75 5.61 36.43
CA LEU A 13 9.01 6.22 35.13
C LEU A 13 7.88 5.79 34.18
N SER A 14 6.91 6.66 33.98
CA SER A 14 6.00 6.54 32.85
C SER A 14 6.83 6.70 31.57
N ALA A 15 7.19 5.59 30.93
CA ALA A 15 7.68 5.61 29.57
C ALA A 15 6.53 6.16 28.71
N SER A 16 6.63 7.42 28.32
CA SER A 16 5.75 7.97 27.27
C SER A 16 6.00 7.15 26.01
N SER A 17 5.09 6.23 25.71
CA SER A 17 5.08 5.54 24.44
C SER A 17 4.77 6.61 23.38
N PHE A 18 5.81 7.11 22.73
CA PHE A 18 5.64 7.95 21.55
C PHE A 18 5.25 7.01 20.42
N ALA A 19 3.97 6.94 20.11
CA ALA A 19 3.46 6.33 18.90
C ALA A 19 3.41 7.42 17.81
N GLY A 20 3.76 7.08 16.59
CA GLY A 20 3.70 8.01 15.46
C GLY A 20 2.35 8.73 15.36
N ARG A 21 2.36 9.92 14.81
CA ARG A 21 1.15 10.75 14.67
C ARG A 21 0.24 10.22 13.58
N VAL A 22 -1.06 10.13 13.88
CA VAL A 22 -2.10 9.71 12.93
C VAL A 22 -2.99 10.90 12.59
N ASP A 23 -2.99 11.30 11.33
CA ASP A 23 -3.85 12.35 10.79
C ASP A 23 -4.89 11.76 9.83
N THR A 24 -6.11 12.28 9.85
CA THR A 24 -7.10 12.03 8.78
C THR A 24 -7.25 13.31 7.98
N VAL A 25 -6.93 13.26 6.70
CA VAL A 25 -6.96 14.40 5.80
C VAL A 25 -8.05 14.23 4.73
N LEU A 26 -8.53 15.36 4.20
CA LEU A 26 -9.37 15.43 3.02
C LEU A 26 -8.52 15.96 1.86
N VAL A 27 -8.38 15.16 0.83
CA VAL A 27 -7.62 15.53 -0.38
C VAL A 27 -8.59 15.78 -1.51
N HIS A 28 -8.62 17.00 -2.02
CA HIS A 28 -9.50 17.35 -3.12
C HIS A 28 -9.02 16.73 -4.43
N SER A 29 -9.83 15.83 -5.00
CA SER A 29 -9.60 15.33 -6.36
C SER A 29 -10.24 16.25 -7.39
N ARG A 30 -9.42 16.92 -8.17
CA ARG A 30 -9.88 17.76 -9.30
C ARG A 30 -10.48 16.88 -10.40
N ALA A 31 -9.89 15.71 -10.65
CA ALA A 31 -10.34 14.78 -11.66
C ALA A 31 -11.74 14.21 -11.36
N MET A 32 -12.12 14.13 -10.08
CA MET A 32 -13.42 13.62 -9.64
C MET A 32 -14.36 14.69 -9.09
N GLY A 33 -13.87 15.92 -8.83
CA GLY A 33 -14.64 17.02 -8.27
C GLY A 33 -15.18 16.75 -6.85
N LYS A 34 -14.42 16.02 -6.03
CA LYS A 34 -14.81 15.66 -4.65
C LYS A 34 -13.61 15.50 -3.73
N ASP A 35 -13.88 15.59 -2.43
CA ASP A 35 -12.88 15.33 -1.40
C ASP A 35 -12.82 13.84 -1.05
N ILE A 36 -11.61 13.31 -0.97
CA ILE A 36 -11.35 11.92 -0.64
C ILE A 36 -10.55 11.86 0.66
N LYS A 37 -10.99 11.02 1.59
CA LYS A 37 -10.29 10.82 2.85
C LYS A 37 -9.01 10.00 2.64
N ALA A 38 -7.98 10.38 3.38
CA ALA A 38 -6.79 9.55 3.54
C ALA A 38 -6.33 9.62 5.01
N VAL A 39 -5.82 8.50 5.52
CA VAL A 39 -5.12 8.51 6.80
C VAL A 39 -3.63 8.58 6.52
N VAL A 40 -2.94 9.49 7.20
CA VAL A 40 -1.50 9.69 7.12
C VAL A 40 -0.91 9.41 8.48
N ILE A 41 0.07 8.52 8.53
CA ILE A 41 0.77 8.14 9.74
C ILE A 41 2.23 8.59 9.58
N THR A 42 2.68 9.50 10.43
CA THR A 42 4.03 10.04 10.38
C THR A 42 4.85 9.62 11.59
N PRO A 43 6.15 9.41 11.46
CA PRO A 43 7.03 9.24 12.60
C PRO A 43 6.97 10.46 13.54
N THR A 44 7.14 10.22 14.84
CA THR A 44 7.30 11.28 15.83
C THR A 44 8.64 11.99 15.61
N PRO A 45 8.67 13.30 15.33
CA PRO A 45 9.92 14.00 15.09
C PRO A 45 10.81 13.96 16.34
N SER A 46 12.01 13.39 16.25
CA SER A 46 12.99 13.54 17.30
C SER A 46 13.57 14.98 17.27
N ARG A 47 13.99 15.52 18.43
CA ARG A 47 14.61 16.87 18.51
C ARG A 47 15.80 17.05 17.57
N LYS A 48 16.50 15.96 17.25
CA LYS A 48 17.67 15.94 16.35
C LYS A 48 17.33 15.82 14.87
N MET A 49 16.07 15.51 14.51
CA MET A 49 15.64 15.20 13.14
C MET A 49 14.42 16.03 12.70
N ARG A 50 14.36 17.30 13.13
CA ARG A 50 13.22 18.19 12.80
C ARG A 50 13.02 18.40 11.29
N ASP A 51 14.12 18.37 10.53
CA ASP A 51 14.13 18.58 9.08
C ASP A 51 14.31 17.28 8.28
N ALA A 52 14.21 16.12 8.96
CA ALA A 52 14.33 14.83 8.28
C ALA A 52 13.21 14.62 7.28
N ARG A 53 13.58 14.14 6.10
CA ARG A 53 12.63 13.67 5.09
C ARG A 53 12.50 12.17 5.18
N TYR A 54 11.28 11.68 5.03
CA TYR A 54 10.93 10.29 5.22
C TYR A 54 10.47 9.65 3.91
N PRO A 55 10.80 8.38 3.65
CA PRO A 55 10.19 7.62 2.57
C PRO A 55 8.71 7.36 2.88
N VAL A 56 7.91 7.23 1.82
CA VAL A 56 6.46 7.04 1.90
C VAL A 56 6.08 5.65 1.42
N VAL A 57 5.24 4.96 2.18
CA VAL A 57 4.60 3.71 1.79
C VAL A 57 3.10 3.93 1.69
N TYR A 58 2.57 3.84 0.49
CA TYR A 58 1.13 3.86 0.23
C TYR A 58 0.55 2.46 0.48
N LEU A 59 -0.49 2.37 1.34
CA LEU A 59 -1.14 1.13 1.73
C LEU A 59 -2.58 1.13 1.22
N LEU A 60 -2.86 0.34 0.21
CA LEU A 60 -4.15 0.30 -0.48
C LEU A 60 -5.06 -0.78 0.11
N HIS A 61 -6.27 -0.39 0.52
CA HIS A 61 -7.25 -1.29 1.12
C HIS A 61 -7.93 -2.21 0.10
N GLY A 62 -8.56 -3.29 0.58
CA GLY A 62 -9.34 -4.22 -0.23
C GLY A 62 -10.77 -3.74 -0.51
N ALA A 63 -11.52 -4.50 -1.31
CA ALA A 63 -12.92 -4.22 -1.58
C ALA A 63 -13.75 -4.17 -0.28
N SER A 64 -14.76 -3.29 -0.25
CA SER A 64 -15.64 -3.06 0.90
C SER A 64 -14.95 -2.56 2.17
N ALA A 65 -13.70 -2.11 2.07
CA ALA A 65 -12.95 -1.48 3.14
C ALA A 65 -12.82 0.03 2.92
N ASN A 66 -12.04 0.72 3.73
CA ASN A 66 -11.82 2.16 3.67
C ASN A 66 -10.43 2.56 4.16
N CYS A 67 -10.10 3.84 4.17
CA CYS A 67 -8.80 4.36 4.58
C CYS A 67 -8.34 3.99 6.01
N LYS A 68 -9.24 3.57 6.91
CA LYS A 68 -8.90 3.18 8.29
C LYS A 68 -8.61 1.68 8.43
N TYR A 69 -8.90 0.88 7.39
CA TYR A 69 -8.89 -0.57 7.49
C TYR A 69 -7.56 -1.16 8.01
N TYR A 70 -6.44 -0.59 7.57
CA TYR A 70 -5.13 -1.03 8.06
C TYR A 70 -4.97 -0.82 9.56
N LEU A 71 -5.34 0.34 10.09
CA LEU A 71 -5.26 0.65 11.52
C LEU A 71 -6.24 -0.15 12.36
N GLU A 72 -7.46 -0.38 11.85
CA GLU A 72 -8.51 -1.01 12.63
C GLU A 72 -8.49 -2.54 12.59
N LYS A 73 -8.04 -3.14 11.46
CA LYS A 73 -8.20 -4.59 11.21
C LYS A 73 -6.89 -5.32 10.91
N VAL A 74 -5.94 -4.68 10.23
CA VAL A 74 -4.73 -5.37 9.76
C VAL A 74 -3.57 -5.14 10.70
N LYS A 75 -3.21 -3.87 10.98
CA LYS A 75 -2.01 -3.52 11.72
C LYS A 75 -2.24 -2.28 12.61
N PRO A 76 -2.92 -2.42 13.74
CA PRO A 76 -3.12 -1.30 14.69
C PRO A 76 -1.82 -0.66 15.18
N THR A 77 -0.71 -1.38 15.11
CA THR A 77 0.63 -0.91 15.50
C THR A 77 1.38 -0.15 14.39
N LEU A 78 0.70 0.28 13.33
CA LEU A 78 1.35 1.09 12.28
C LEU A 78 2.00 2.38 12.80
N PRO A 79 1.44 3.10 13.81
CA PRO A 79 2.10 4.28 14.35
C PRO A 79 3.45 3.97 15.00
N GLU A 80 3.56 2.89 15.77
CA GLU A 80 4.82 2.44 16.37
C GLU A 80 5.80 1.94 15.30
N ILE A 81 5.28 1.35 14.24
CA ILE A 81 6.09 0.91 13.10
C ILE A 81 6.62 2.11 12.32
N ALA A 82 5.83 3.19 12.16
CA ALA A 82 6.26 4.44 11.55
C ALA A 82 7.47 5.02 12.29
N ASP A 83 7.42 5.09 13.63
CA ASP A 83 8.55 5.53 14.45
C ASP A 83 9.78 4.64 14.30
N ARG A 84 9.57 3.33 14.34
CA ARG A 84 10.67 2.36 14.28
C ARG A 84 11.38 2.31 12.94
N LEU A 85 10.64 2.44 11.83
CA LEU A 85 11.16 2.34 10.48
C LEU A 85 11.52 3.69 9.87
N GLY A 86 11.03 4.79 10.43
CA GLY A 86 11.15 6.12 9.83
C GLY A 86 10.36 6.24 8.53
N PHE A 87 9.16 5.64 8.45
CA PHE A 87 8.31 5.68 7.26
C PHE A 87 7.07 6.54 7.49
N ILE A 88 6.64 7.25 6.47
CA ILE A 88 5.29 7.80 6.39
C ILE A 88 4.40 6.74 5.74
N PHE A 89 3.28 6.38 6.38
CA PHE A 89 2.25 5.54 5.76
C PHE A 89 1.08 6.39 5.31
N VAL A 90 0.58 6.12 4.12
CA VAL A 90 -0.59 6.80 3.54
C VAL A 90 -1.61 5.76 3.11
N THR A 91 -2.82 5.82 3.69
CA THR A 91 -3.92 4.91 3.37
C THR A 91 -5.10 5.70 2.80
N PRO A 92 -5.22 5.83 1.47
CA PRO A 92 -6.35 6.53 0.85
C PRO A 92 -7.63 5.71 0.91
N ASP A 93 -8.77 6.39 0.94
CA ASP A 93 -10.06 5.79 0.61
C ASP A 93 -10.20 5.68 -0.92
N ALA A 94 -10.74 4.56 -1.36
CA ALA A 94 -10.89 4.31 -2.80
C ALA A 94 -12.20 3.59 -3.15
N LEU A 95 -13.12 3.44 -2.19
CA LEU A 95 -14.35 2.66 -2.41
C LEU A 95 -14.02 1.26 -3.00
N ASN A 96 -14.81 0.80 -3.96
CA ASN A 96 -14.56 -0.44 -4.72
C ASN A 96 -13.97 -0.17 -6.12
N SER A 97 -13.14 0.86 -6.26
CA SER A 97 -12.66 1.38 -7.55
C SER A 97 -11.60 0.53 -8.24
N TRP A 98 -11.08 -0.50 -7.59
CA TRP A 98 -9.90 -1.24 -8.07
C TRP A 98 -8.70 -0.35 -8.40
N TYR A 99 -8.73 0.92 -7.90
CA TYR A 99 -7.69 1.94 -8.11
C TYR A 99 -7.46 2.28 -9.59
N LEU A 100 -8.48 2.17 -10.42
CA LEU A 100 -8.45 2.46 -11.84
C LEU A 100 -9.21 3.74 -12.19
N ASP A 101 -8.94 4.28 -13.35
CA ASP A 101 -9.74 5.32 -13.99
C ASP A 101 -10.80 4.65 -14.85
N SER A 102 -12.05 4.66 -14.38
CA SER A 102 -13.13 3.94 -15.04
C SER A 102 -13.34 4.43 -16.49
N PRO A 103 -13.38 3.52 -17.47
CA PRO A 103 -13.72 3.87 -18.86
C PRO A 103 -15.21 4.18 -19.04
N VAL A 104 -16.08 3.75 -18.12
CA VAL A 104 -17.54 3.92 -18.23
C VAL A 104 -18.10 4.95 -17.24
N ARG A 105 -17.42 5.26 -16.15
CA ARG A 105 -17.81 6.24 -15.13
C ARG A 105 -16.93 7.47 -15.18
N LYS A 106 -17.41 8.57 -15.75
CA LYS A 106 -16.61 9.79 -15.99
C LYS A 106 -15.87 10.34 -14.76
N ASN A 107 -16.54 10.36 -13.60
CA ASN A 107 -16.00 10.94 -12.36
C ASN A 107 -15.47 9.88 -11.40
N TYR A 108 -14.90 8.81 -11.94
CA TYR A 108 -14.34 7.70 -11.17
C TYR A 108 -12.89 7.48 -11.60
N LYS A 109 -11.99 8.34 -11.10
CA LYS A 109 -10.60 8.53 -11.55
C LYS A 109 -9.60 8.25 -10.43
N TYR A 110 -9.63 7.00 -9.91
CA TYR A 110 -8.80 6.64 -8.76
C TYR A 110 -7.34 6.34 -9.12
N GLU A 111 -7.04 5.95 -10.36
CA GLU A 111 -5.65 5.90 -10.85
C GLU A 111 -5.04 7.30 -10.82
N THR A 112 -5.71 8.28 -11.44
CA THR A 112 -5.28 9.69 -11.45
C THR A 112 -5.16 10.23 -10.02
N PHE A 113 -6.14 9.93 -9.16
CA PHE A 113 -6.12 10.40 -7.78
C PHE A 113 -4.90 9.88 -7.02
N VAL A 114 -4.69 8.56 -7.00
CA VAL A 114 -3.64 7.95 -6.16
C VAL A 114 -2.25 8.20 -6.70
N SER A 115 -2.06 8.13 -8.04
CA SER A 115 -0.73 8.27 -8.64
C SER A 115 -0.30 9.72 -8.89
N SER A 116 -1.22 10.68 -8.84
CA SER A 116 -0.89 12.09 -9.10
C SER A 116 -1.37 13.02 -7.98
N GLU A 117 -2.68 13.16 -7.78
CA GLU A 117 -3.24 14.18 -6.88
C GLU A 117 -2.87 13.93 -5.42
N LEU A 118 -2.99 12.68 -4.94
CA LEU A 118 -2.61 12.29 -3.58
C LEU A 118 -1.09 12.38 -3.37
N VAL A 119 -0.27 11.92 -4.32
CA VAL A 119 1.19 12.01 -4.22
C VAL A 119 1.63 13.46 -4.09
N ASN A 120 1.11 14.36 -4.94
CA ASN A 120 1.43 15.78 -4.89
C ASN A 120 0.99 16.42 -3.57
N TYR A 121 -0.20 16.08 -3.08
CA TYR A 121 -0.68 16.58 -1.77
C TYR A 121 0.24 16.13 -0.63
N ILE A 122 0.58 14.84 -0.58
CA ILE A 122 1.43 14.27 0.48
C ILE A 122 2.82 14.91 0.45
N ASP A 123 3.43 15.06 -0.71
CA ASP A 123 4.75 15.70 -0.84
C ASP A 123 4.74 17.18 -0.46
N SER A 124 3.62 17.87 -0.65
CA SER A 124 3.48 19.29 -0.27
C SER A 124 3.19 19.50 1.22
N ALA A 125 2.47 18.56 1.84
CA ALA A 125 1.97 18.70 3.21
C ALA A 125 2.86 18.04 4.28
N TYR A 126 3.74 17.12 3.88
CA TYR A 126 4.56 16.32 4.80
C TYR A 126 6.03 16.30 4.36
N ASN A 127 6.93 16.06 5.30
CA ASN A 127 8.37 15.98 5.04
C ASN A 127 8.74 14.66 4.34
N THR A 128 8.35 14.50 3.11
CA THR A 128 8.64 13.32 2.31
C THR A 128 9.95 13.43 1.55
N ILE A 129 10.46 12.30 1.07
CA ILE A 129 11.46 12.24 0.00
C ILE A 129 10.68 12.20 -1.32
N PRO A 130 10.54 13.36 -2.04
CA PRO A 130 9.62 13.50 -3.17
C PRO A 130 10.16 12.91 -4.48
N GLU A 131 10.97 11.88 -4.38
CA GLU A 131 11.59 11.19 -5.51
C GLU A 131 11.05 9.75 -5.58
N LYS A 132 11.03 9.17 -6.77
CA LYS A 132 10.67 7.77 -7.02
C LYS A 132 11.31 6.80 -6.02
N LYS A 133 12.61 6.97 -5.73
CA LYS A 133 13.34 6.11 -4.79
C LYS A 133 12.81 6.18 -3.35
N GLY A 134 12.13 7.26 -2.98
CA GLY A 134 11.50 7.47 -1.67
C GLY A 134 10.06 6.98 -1.58
N ARG A 135 9.49 6.37 -2.63
CA ARG A 135 8.08 5.93 -2.64
C ARG A 135 7.94 4.44 -2.91
N ALA A 136 7.18 3.80 -2.05
CA ALA A 136 6.70 2.43 -2.24
C ALA A 136 5.17 2.40 -2.18
N ILE A 137 4.57 1.44 -2.84
CA ILE A 137 3.12 1.21 -2.83
C ILE A 137 2.83 -0.28 -2.66
N THR A 138 1.91 -0.62 -1.77
CA THR A 138 1.43 -2.00 -1.61
C THR A 138 -0.04 -1.99 -1.21
N GLY A 139 -0.65 -3.15 -1.24
CA GLY A 139 -2.04 -3.29 -0.83
C GLY A 139 -2.45 -4.75 -0.70
N LEU A 140 -3.67 -4.94 -0.21
CA LEU A 140 -4.27 -6.26 -0.04
C LEU A 140 -5.48 -6.42 -0.95
N SER A 141 -5.67 -7.62 -1.52
CA SER A 141 -6.85 -7.93 -2.35
C SER A 141 -7.00 -6.96 -3.54
N MET A 142 -8.12 -6.22 -3.64
CA MET A 142 -8.29 -5.10 -4.57
C MET A 142 -7.13 -4.11 -4.50
N GLY A 143 -6.62 -3.80 -3.29
CA GLY A 143 -5.47 -2.93 -3.10
C GLY A 143 -4.15 -3.54 -3.61
N GLY A 144 -4.00 -4.87 -3.57
CA GLY A 144 -2.86 -5.57 -4.16
C GLY A 144 -2.87 -5.48 -5.69
N HIS A 145 -4.05 -5.59 -6.31
CA HIS A 145 -4.25 -5.24 -7.71
C HIS A 145 -3.83 -3.79 -7.96
N GLY A 146 -4.43 -2.84 -7.22
CA GLY A 146 -4.18 -1.41 -7.40
C GLY A 146 -2.71 -1.04 -7.28
N ALA A 147 -2.00 -1.60 -6.30
CA ALA A 147 -0.59 -1.29 -6.07
C ALA A 147 0.31 -1.71 -7.25
N LEU A 148 0.14 -2.92 -7.76
CA LEU A 148 0.90 -3.36 -8.94
C LEU A 148 0.45 -2.66 -10.22
N TYR A 149 -0.86 -2.48 -10.40
CA TYR A 149 -1.43 -1.80 -11.55
C TYR A 149 -0.89 -0.37 -11.67
N LEU A 150 -0.94 0.38 -10.57
CA LEU A 150 -0.43 1.75 -10.53
C LEU A 150 1.09 1.80 -10.70
N ALA A 151 1.85 0.94 -10.02
CA ALA A 151 3.30 0.97 -10.10
C ALA A 151 3.82 0.61 -11.51
N PHE A 152 3.20 -0.38 -12.18
CA PHE A 152 3.61 -0.76 -13.54
C PHE A 152 3.31 0.33 -14.59
N ARG A 153 2.27 1.12 -14.35
CA ARG A 153 1.85 2.21 -15.22
C ARG A 153 2.55 3.53 -14.93
N HIS A 154 3.00 3.72 -13.68
CA HIS A 154 3.62 4.93 -13.16
C HIS A 154 4.97 4.62 -12.50
N LYS A 155 5.83 3.89 -13.21
CA LYS A 155 7.17 3.49 -12.77
C LYS A 155 8.15 4.66 -12.57
N ASP A 156 7.77 5.84 -13.01
CA ASP A 156 8.45 7.12 -12.75
C ASP A 156 8.09 7.71 -11.37
N ILE A 157 6.96 7.30 -10.79
CA ILE A 157 6.48 7.78 -9.48
C ILE A 157 6.91 6.86 -8.36
N TYR A 158 6.75 5.54 -8.53
CA TYR A 158 7.06 4.53 -7.52
C TYR A 158 8.34 3.80 -7.85
N GLY A 159 9.18 3.55 -6.83
CA GLY A 159 10.42 2.78 -7.01
C GLY A 159 10.31 1.35 -6.48
N ALA A 160 9.33 1.08 -5.60
CA ALA A 160 9.02 -0.25 -5.11
C ALA A 160 7.51 -0.48 -5.05
N CYS A 161 7.08 -1.71 -5.28
CA CYS A 161 5.68 -2.09 -5.15
C CYS A 161 5.53 -3.48 -4.55
N GLY A 162 4.34 -3.72 -4.00
CA GLY A 162 3.99 -5.01 -3.43
C GLY A 162 2.52 -5.35 -3.61
N SER A 163 2.21 -6.63 -3.39
CA SER A 163 0.84 -7.15 -3.43
C SER A 163 0.66 -8.27 -2.42
N MET A 164 -0.35 -8.16 -1.59
CA MET A 164 -0.78 -9.19 -0.64
C MET A 164 -2.11 -9.75 -1.12
N SER A 165 -2.13 -10.98 -1.59
CA SER A 165 -3.34 -11.64 -2.11
C SER A 165 -4.05 -10.79 -3.19
N GLY A 166 -3.31 -10.19 -4.11
CA GLY A 166 -3.88 -9.27 -5.10
C GLY A 166 -4.71 -9.96 -6.17
N GLY A 167 -5.82 -9.32 -6.58
CA GLY A 167 -6.61 -9.74 -7.73
C GLY A 167 -5.95 -9.37 -9.06
N VAL A 168 -4.74 -9.89 -9.30
CA VAL A 168 -3.86 -9.47 -10.39
C VAL A 168 -4.32 -9.86 -11.80
N ASP A 169 -5.24 -10.81 -11.89
CA ASP A 169 -6.07 -11.05 -13.08
C ASP A 169 -7.54 -11.04 -12.67
N ILE A 170 -8.27 -10.01 -13.08
CA ILE A 170 -9.68 -9.81 -12.72
C ILE A 170 -10.65 -10.53 -13.67
N ARG A 171 -10.19 -10.98 -14.83
CA ARG A 171 -11.04 -11.54 -15.90
C ARG A 171 -11.72 -12.86 -15.55
N PRO A 172 -11.14 -13.75 -14.71
CA PRO A 172 -11.85 -14.94 -14.22
C PRO A 172 -13.05 -14.62 -13.29
N PHE A 173 -13.20 -13.37 -12.84
CA PHE A 173 -14.19 -12.93 -11.85
C PHE A 173 -15.15 -11.85 -12.38
N PRO A 174 -15.77 -12.02 -13.57
CA PRO A 174 -16.42 -10.93 -14.31
C PRO A 174 -17.70 -10.40 -13.67
N ARG A 175 -18.19 -10.99 -12.58
CA ARG A 175 -19.40 -10.57 -11.87
C ARG A 175 -19.16 -10.19 -10.41
N ASN A 176 -17.90 -10.17 -9.99
CA ASN A 176 -17.55 -9.97 -8.59
C ASN A 176 -17.16 -8.51 -8.31
N TRP A 177 -17.29 -8.11 -7.03
CA TRP A 177 -16.75 -6.86 -6.46
C TRP A 177 -17.05 -5.59 -7.25
N GLU A 178 -18.24 -5.51 -7.84
CA GLU A 178 -18.71 -4.34 -8.60
C GLU A 178 -17.87 -4.01 -9.86
N LEU A 179 -16.95 -4.88 -10.28
CA LEU A 179 -16.13 -4.68 -11.48
C LEU A 179 -16.93 -4.29 -12.74
N PRO A 180 -18.13 -4.87 -13.02
CA PRO A 180 -18.94 -4.43 -14.16
C PRO A 180 -19.38 -2.97 -14.10
N TYR A 181 -19.56 -2.39 -12.90
CA TYR A 181 -19.90 -0.97 -12.76
C TYR A 181 -18.73 -0.07 -13.16
N ASP A 182 -17.49 -0.53 -12.96
CA ASP A 182 -16.30 0.26 -13.24
C ASP A 182 -15.77 0.04 -14.66
N LEU A 183 -15.91 -1.18 -15.21
CA LEU A 183 -15.33 -1.58 -16.48
C LEU A 183 -16.36 -1.86 -17.59
N GLY A 184 -17.66 -1.86 -17.24
CA GLY A 184 -18.72 -2.37 -18.10
C GLY A 184 -18.80 -3.91 -18.08
N GLU A 185 -19.89 -4.46 -18.61
CA GLU A 185 -20.08 -5.92 -18.68
C GLU A 185 -18.93 -6.57 -19.50
N TYR A 186 -18.32 -7.62 -18.96
CA TYR A 186 -17.12 -8.25 -19.53
C TYR A 186 -17.30 -8.64 -21.01
N ALA A 187 -18.45 -9.19 -21.37
CA ALA A 187 -18.71 -9.64 -22.74
C ALA A 187 -18.64 -8.50 -23.78
N ALA A 188 -19.04 -7.29 -23.40
CA ALA A 188 -19.06 -6.09 -24.26
C ALA A 188 -17.79 -5.25 -24.13
N HIS A 189 -17.05 -5.35 -23.00
CA HIS A 189 -15.93 -4.49 -22.64
C HIS A 189 -14.60 -5.23 -22.47
N LYS A 190 -14.37 -6.33 -23.18
CA LYS A 190 -13.16 -7.16 -23.03
C LYS A 190 -11.86 -6.36 -23.13
N LYS A 191 -11.79 -5.37 -24.01
CA LYS A 191 -10.60 -4.51 -24.17
C LYS A 191 -10.34 -3.66 -22.92
N ASP A 192 -11.39 -3.15 -22.30
CA ASP A 192 -11.27 -2.37 -21.07
C ASP A 192 -10.80 -3.26 -19.91
N TRP A 193 -11.36 -4.46 -19.77
CA TRP A 193 -10.90 -5.43 -18.79
C TRP A 193 -9.44 -5.83 -18.99
N ASP A 194 -9.04 -6.10 -20.22
CA ASP A 194 -7.64 -6.42 -20.55
C ASP A 194 -6.69 -5.24 -20.24
N ALA A 195 -7.12 -4.01 -20.52
CA ALA A 195 -6.33 -2.82 -20.27
C ALA A 195 -6.16 -2.50 -18.77
N HIS A 196 -7.06 -2.99 -17.91
CA HIS A 196 -7.05 -2.75 -16.48
C HIS A 196 -6.63 -3.98 -15.64
N THR A 197 -6.17 -5.04 -16.27
CA THR A 197 -5.67 -6.26 -15.63
C THR A 197 -4.15 -6.20 -15.44
N VAL A 198 -3.64 -6.44 -14.22
CA VAL A 198 -2.20 -6.32 -13.89
C VAL A 198 -1.33 -7.20 -14.76
N VAL A 199 -1.70 -8.47 -14.98
CA VAL A 199 -0.91 -9.40 -15.80
C VAL A 199 -0.70 -8.91 -17.24
N ASN A 200 -1.52 -7.99 -17.73
CA ASN A 200 -1.37 -7.38 -19.05
C ASN A 200 -0.53 -6.09 -19.02
N GLN A 201 -0.21 -5.55 -17.82
CA GLN A 201 0.64 -4.36 -17.69
C GLN A 201 2.13 -4.70 -17.65
N ILE A 202 2.52 -5.96 -17.52
CA ILE A 202 3.92 -6.42 -17.42
C ILE A 202 4.78 -5.88 -18.59
N GLY A 203 4.17 -5.67 -19.76
CA GLY A 203 4.85 -5.10 -20.93
C GLY A 203 5.34 -3.65 -20.77
N ARG A 204 4.91 -2.96 -19.70
CA ARG A 204 5.28 -1.56 -19.42
C ARG A 204 6.56 -1.42 -18.62
N ILE A 205 7.03 -2.51 -18.01
CA ILE A 205 8.20 -2.54 -17.14
C ILE A 205 9.28 -3.45 -17.68
N GLU A 206 10.51 -3.14 -17.31
CA GLU A 206 11.71 -3.91 -17.57
C GLU A 206 12.39 -4.27 -16.23
N ASP A 207 13.35 -5.18 -16.29
CA ASP A 207 14.13 -5.56 -15.10
C ASP A 207 14.86 -4.34 -14.52
N GLY A 208 14.75 -4.15 -13.19
CA GLY A 208 15.31 -3.01 -12.48
C GLY A 208 14.46 -1.73 -12.46
N ASP A 209 13.37 -1.65 -13.22
CA ASP A 209 12.46 -0.49 -13.16
C ASP A 209 11.82 -0.31 -11.79
N LEU A 210 11.47 -1.42 -11.14
CA LEU A 210 10.78 -1.48 -9.85
C LEU A 210 11.35 -2.60 -8.99
N ALA A 211 11.42 -2.39 -7.67
CA ALA A 211 11.54 -3.49 -6.72
C ALA A 211 10.14 -4.05 -6.43
N ILE A 212 9.91 -5.34 -6.67
CA ILE A 212 8.58 -5.97 -6.67
C ILE A 212 8.53 -7.09 -5.62
N ALA A 213 7.50 -7.08 -4.74
CA ALA A 213 7.22 -8.15 -3.79
C ALA A 213 5.76 -8.60 -3.90
N ILE A 214 5.55 -9.86 -4.21
CA ILE A 214 4.22 -10.47 -4.36
C ILE A 214 4.09 -11.59 -3.35
N ASP A 215 2.98 -11.61 -2.60
CA ASP A 215 2.69 -12.76 -1.77
C ASP A 215 1.20 -13.12 -1.77
N CYS A 216 0.91 -14.41 -1.54
CA CYS A 216 -0.45 -14.92 -1.54
C CYS A 216 -0.58 -16.13 -0.61
N GLY A 217 -1.69 -16.22 0.10
CA GLY A 217 -2.00 -17.38 0.93
C GLY A 217 -2.22 -18.65 0.10
N GLU A 218 -1.76 -19.79 0.60
CA GLU A 218 -1.91 -21.08 -0.09
C GLU A 218 -3.38 -21.53 -0.20
N GLY A 219 -4.24 -21.07 0.72
CA GLY A 219 -5.69 -21.28 0.70
C GLY A 219 -6.48 -20.11 0.09
N ASP A 220 -5.81 -19.14 -0.56
CA ASP A 220 -6.44 -17.95 -1.13
C ASP A 220 -6.99 -18.24 -2.54
N PHE A 221 -8.19 -17.75 -2.83
CA PHE A 221 -8.82 -17.93 -4.15
C PHE A 221 -8.11 -17.14 -5.27
N PHE A 222 -7.23 -16.19 -4.93
CA PHE A 222 -6.36 -15.50 -5.90
C PHE A 222 -4.99 -16.18 -6.09
N LEU A 223 -4.72 -17.33 -5.45
CA LEU A 223 -3.39 -17.95 -5.52
C LEU A 223 -2.97 -18.22 -6.97
N GLU A 224 -3.85 -18.81 -7.78
CA GLU A 224 -3.49 -19.22 -9.15
C GLU A 224 -3.22 -18.02 -10.07
N VAL A 225 -3.96 -16.92 -9.93
CA VAL A 225 -3.67 -15.71 -10.72
C VAL A 225 -2.35 -15.05 -10.30
N ASN A 226 -1.97 -15.16 -9.02
CA ASN A 226 -0.67 -14.66 -8.52
C ASN A 226 0.49 -15.55 -8.99
N LYS A 227 0.33 -16.87 -9.02
CA LYS A 227 1.30 -17.79 -9.63
C LYS A 227 1.50 -17.49 -11.12
N SER A 228 0.41 -17.27 -11.86
CA SER A 228 0.47 -16.90 -13.28
C SER A 228 1.23 -15.58 -13.50
N LEU A 229 1.03 -14.58 -12.62
CA LEU A 229 1.79 -13.33 -12.66
C LEU A 229 3.29 -13.58 -12.45
N HIS A 230 3.64 -14.39 -11.43
CA HIS A 230 5.00 -14.80 -11.13
C HIS A 230 5.69 -15.45 -12.35
N GLU A 231 5.04 -16.45 -12.96
CA GLU A 231 5.57 -17.13 -14.14
C GLU A 231 5.80 -16.19 -15.32
N ARG A 232 4.88 -15.24 -15.54
CA ARG A 232 5.01 -14.24 -16.61
C ARG A 232 6.16 -13.26 -16.37
N LEU A 233 6.37 -12.83 -15.11
CA LEU A 233 7.50 -11.99 -14.74
C LEU A 233 8.83 -12.74 -14.95
N LEU A 234 8.90 -14.02 -14.53
CA LEU A 234 10.07 -14.88 -14.81
C LEU A 234 10.33 -15.03 -16.31
N GLY A 235 9.27 -15.29 -17.09
CA GLY A 235 9.38 -15.43 -18.55
C GLY A 235 9.92 -14.18 -19.24
N ARG A 236 9.73 -13.00 -18.63
CA ARG A 236 10.31 -11.72 -19.10
C ARG A 236 11.61 -11.34 -18.41
N LYS A 237 12.14 -12.21 -17.53
CA LYS A 237 13.36 -11.98 -16.75
C LYS A 237 13.29 -10.72 -15.88
N ILE A 238 12.09 -10.41 -15.35
CA ILE A 238 11.88 -9.30 -14.41
C ILE A 238 12.09 -9.81 -12.98
N GLY A 239 13.08 -9.29 -12.29
CA GLY A 239 13.41 -9.64 -10.91
C GLY A 239 12.29 -9.23 -9.93
N HIS A 240 11.86 -10.18 -9.09
CA HIS A 240 10.82 -9.95 -8.09
C HIS A 240 10.87 -11.03 -6.99
N ASP A 241 10.38 -10.67 -5.81
CA ASP A 241 10.13 -11.64 -4.74
C ASP A 241 8.70 -12.20 -4.90
N PHE A 242 8.57 -13.53 -4.93
CA PHE A 242 7.28 -14.20 -4.86
C PHE A 242 7.28 -15.20 -3.71
N THR A 243 6.29 -15.08 -2.82
CA THR A 243 6.19 -15.93 -1.64
C THR A 243 4.78 -16.44 -1.45
N THR A 244 4.63 -17.74 -1.15
CA THR A 244 3.38 -18.31 -0.65
C THR A 244 3.57 -18.75 0.80
N ARG A 245 2.51 -18.67 1.59
CA ARG A 245 2.47 -19.12 2.98
C ARG A 245 1.13 -19.75 3.31
N PRO A 246 1.06 -20.64 4.32
CA PRO A 246 -0.21 -21.10 4.85
C PRO A 246 -1.10 -19.92 5.27
N GLY A 247 -2.38 -19.96 4.88
CA GLY A 247 -3.38 -18.92 5.15
C GLY A 247 -4.30 -18.68 3.98
N GLY A 248 -5.33 -17.87 4.17
CA GLY A 248 -6.36 -17.56 3.20
C GLY A 248 -6.48 -16.08 2.90
N HIS A 249 -7.65 -15.68 2.40
CA HIS A 249 -7.98 -14.30 2.04
C HIS A 249 -8.57 -13.55 3.23
N ASP A 250 -7.76 -13.28 4.26
CA ASP A 250 -8.23 -12.73 5.53
C ASP A 250 -7.23 -11.79 6.22
N PRO A 251 -7.70 -10.99 7.22
CA PRO A 251 -6.85 -10.05 7.93
C PRO A 251 -5.68 -10.69 8.70
N ALA A 252 -5.80 -11.94 9.14
CA ALA A 252 -4.72 -12.62 9.86
C ALA A 252 -3.54 -12.90 8.93
N TYR A 253 -3.83 -13.34 7.70
CA TYR A 253 -2.82 -13.49 6.66
C TYR A 253 -2.16 -12.15 6.32
N TRP A 254 -2.95 -11.10 6.03
CA TRP A 254 -2.42 -9.80 5.64
C TRP A 254 -1.63 -9.10 6.75
N LYS A 255 -2.00 -9.31 8.02
CA LYS A 255 -1.23 -8.82 9.17
C LYS A 255 0.19 -9.37 9.17
N ASN A 256 0.35 -10.65 8.89
CA ASN A 256 1.66 -11.32 8.80
C ASN A 256 2.41 -10.89 7.54
N SER A 257 1.74 -10.91 6.39
CA SER A 257 2.29 -10.56 5.08
C SER A 257 2.86 -9.14 5.06
N LEU A 258 2.15 -8.17 5.67
CA LEU A 258 2.61 -6.79 5.73
C LEU A 258 3.98 -6.64 6.41
N ASP A 259 4.29 -7.42 7.43
CA ASP A 259 5.60 -7.35 8.10
C ASP A 259 6.75 -7.72 7.14
N TYR A 260 6.56 -8.72 6.27
CA TYR A 260 7.54 -9.09 5.25
C TYR A 260 7.67 -8.03 4.16
N GLN A 261 6.55 -7.45 3.73
CA GLN A 261 6.57 -6.38 2.74
C GLN A 261 7.25 -5.11 3.28
N LEU A 262 7.01 -4.75 4.54
CA LEU A 262 7.69 -3.62 5.18
C LEU A 262 9.19 -3.86 5.32
N LEU A 263 9.62 -5.09 5.61
CA LEU A 263 11.04 -5.47 5.61
C LEU A 263 11.64 -5.36 4.19
N PHE A 264 10.92 -5.78 3.17
CA PHE A 264 11.34 -5.66 1.77
C PHE A 264 11.53 -4.18 1.39
N PHE A 265 10.57 -3.30 1.72
CA PHE A 265 10.68 -1.87 1.46
C PHE A 265 11.80 -1.21 2.25
N LYS A 266 12.02 -1.60 3.51
CA LYS A 266 13.16 -1.13 4.28
C LYS A 266 14.47 -1.41 3.56
N LYS A 267 14.67 -2.66 3.13
CA LYS A 267 15.89 -3.05 2.37
C LYS A 267 16.00 -2.31 1.03
N TYR A 268 14.88 -2.05 0.35
CA TYR A 268 14.85 -1.25 -0.86
C TYR A 268 15.30 0.19 -0.59
N PHE A 269 14.74 0.87 0.41
CA PHE A 269 15.11 2.24 0.76
C PHE A 269 16.57 2.35 1.18
N GLU A 270 17.07 1.42 2.01
CA GLU A 270 18.49 1.37 2.40
C GLU A 270 19.43 1.24 1.19
N ARG A 271 19.13 0.34 0.25
CA ARG A 271 19.90 0.18 -1.01
C ARG A 271 19.82 1.41 -1.90
N SER A 272 18.75 2.19 -1.81
CA SER A 272 18.56 3.44 -2.53
C SER A 272 19.21 4.65 -1.85
N GLY A 273 19.98 4.42 -0.77
CA GLY A 273 20.69 5.45 -0.02
C GLY A 273 19.84 6.24 0.98
N ILE A 274 18.64 5.75 1.30
CA ILE A 274 17.75 6.33 2.29
C ILE A 274 17.99 5.62 3.63
N LYS A 275 18.36 6.38 4.67
CA LYS A 275 18.70 5.88 6.00
C LYS A 275 17.63 6.22 7.03
#